data_1f181de642733fe3a1d8eae08a25ae57
#
_entry.id   1f181de642733fe3a1d8eae08a25ae57
#
_cell.length_a   1.000
_cell.length_b   1.000
_cell.length_c   1.000
_cell.angle_alpha   90.00
_cell.angle_beta   90.00
_cell.angle_gamma   90.00
#
_symmetry.space_group_name_H-M   'P 1'
#
loop_
_entity.id
_entity.type
_entity.pdbx_description
1 polymer ?
#
loop_
_entity_poly.entity_id
_entity_poly.type
_entity_poly.pdbx_seq_one_letter_code
_entity_poly.pdbx_strand_id
1 'polypeptide(L)' 'MDFTERNVIESLSEIAPYIEADGGYLQFVEIEEETNFVKVRLGGACTSCAMSAQTLKMGIDKKLFQDFPDCNGVIQVL' A
#
# COMPACT_ATOMS: atom_id res chain seq x y z
N MET A 1 -3.88 15.49 0.75
CA MET A 1 -3.40 15.46 -0.65
C MET A 1 -4.52 15.02 -1.57
N ASP A 2 -4.49 15.47 -2.81
CA ASP A 2 -5.45 14.99 -3.81
C ASP A 2 -5.23 13.51 -4.08
N PHE A 3 -6.30 12.77 -4.23
CA PHE A 3 -6.24 11.34 -4.48
C PHE A 3 -5.93 11.05 -5.94
N THR A 4 -4.66 11.13 -6.28
CA THR A 4 -4.16 10.90 -7.64
C THR A 4 -3.09 9.81 -7.60
N GLU A 5 -2.86 9.18 -8.75
CA GLU A 5 -1.84 8.15 -8.88
C GLU A 5 -0.48 8.66 -8.44
N ARG A 6 -0.11 9.85 -8.87
CA ARG A 6 1.17 10.45 -8.52
C ARG A 6 1.32 10.62 -7.01
N ASN A 7 0.31 11.17 -6.36
CA ASN A 7 0.35 11.39 -4.91
C ASN A 7 0.34 10.09 -4.14
N VAL A 8 -0.39 9.10 -4.63
CA VAL A 8 -0.42 7.78 -4.00
C VAL A 8 0.96 7.12 -4.09
N ILE A 9 1.60 7.18 -5.24
CA ILE A 9 2.96 6.63 -5.42
C ILE A 9 3.91 7.31 -4.45
N GLU A 10 3.83 8.61 -4.34
CA GLU A 10 4.68 9.38 -3.43
C GLU A 10 4.46 8.98 -1.97
N SER A 11 3.21 8.81 -1.58
CA SER A 11 2.86 8.37 -0.23
C SER A 11 3.38 6.96 0.05
N LEU A 12 3.22 6.04 -0.91
CA LEU A 12 3.70 4.67 -0.76
C LEU A 12 5.23 4.62 -0.69
N SER A 13 5.91 5.52 -1.37
CA SER A 13 7.37 5.56 -1.35
C SER A 13 7.92 5.88 0.03
N GLU A 14 7.13 6.51 0.89
CA GLU A 14 7.56 6.82 2.25
C GLU A 14 7.57 5.59 3.15
N ILE A 15 6.72 4.60 2.85
CA ILE A 15 6.63 3.36 3.64
C ILE A 15 7.39 2.20 3.01
N ALA A 16 7.70 2.27 1.73
CA ALA A 16 8.42 1.21 1.03
C ALA A 16 9.75 0.83 1.70
N PRO A 17 10.58 1.77 2.20
CA PRO A 17 11.82 1.41 2.87
C PRO A 17 11.62 0.52 4.09
N TYR A 18 10.53 0.69 4.83
CA TYR A 18 10.25 -0.15 6.00
C TYR A 18 9.95 -1.58 5.58
N ILE A 19 9.23 -1.74 4.47
CA ILE A 19 8.91 -3.06 3.92
C ILE A 19 10.17 -3.73 3.38
N GLU A 20 11.01 -2.97 2.68
CA GLU A 20 12.26 -3.47 2.15
C GLU A 20 13.23 -3.89 3.24
N ALA A 21 13.24 -3.18 4.37
CA ALA A 21 14.06 -3.52 5.51
C ALA A 21 13.69 -4.89 6.10
N ASP A 22 12.42 -5.29 5.97
CA ASP A 22 11.96 -6.61 6.41
C ASP A 22 12.15 -7.68 5.35
N GLY A 23 12.78 -7.35 4.24
CA GLY A 23 13.07 -8.30 3.17
C GLY A 23 11.96 -8.41 2.13
N GLY A 24 10.98 -7.52 2.17
CA GLY A 24 9.89 -7.51 1.22
C GLY A 24 9.97 -6.38 0.22
N TYR A 25 8.91 -6.22 -0.57
CA TYR A 25 8.79 -5.07 -1.46
C TYR A 25 7.33 -4.64 -1.57
N LEU A 26 7.16 -3.38 -1.95
CA LEU A 26 5.84 -2.79 -2.20
C LEU A 26 5.88 -2.18 -3.60
N GLN A 27 4.91 -2.54 -4.42
CA GLN A 27 4.80 -2.01 -5.78
C GLN A 27 3.40 -1.49 -6.03
N PHE A 28 3.31 -0.25 -6.50
CA PHE A 28 2.04 0.32 -6.90
C PHE A 28 1.57 -0.31 -8.21
N VAL A 29 0.29 -0.64 -8.29
CA VAL A 29 -0.30 -1.22 -9.50
C VAL A 29 -1.22 -0.21 -10.16
N GLU A 30 -2.33 0.14 -9.49
CA GLU A 30 -3.26 1.13 -10.02
C GLU A 30 -4.22 1.59 -8.94
N ILE A 31 -4.97 2.67 -9.23
CA ILE A 31 -6.08 3.10 -8.41
C ILE A 31 -7.35 2.63 -9.10
N GLU A 32 -8.21 1.91 -8.37
CA GLU A 32 -9.52 1.55 -8.88
C GLU A 32 -10.48 2.71 -8.60
N GLU A 33 -10.79 3.47 -9.63
CA GLU A 33 -11.56 4.72 -9.49
C GLU A 33 -12.99 4.49 -9.03
N GLU A 34 -13.58 3.36 -9.37
CA GLU A 34 -14.97 3.08 -9.02
C GLU A 34 -15.16 2.85 -7.52
N THR A 35 -14.16 2.25 -6.87
CA THR A 35 -14.24 1.88 -5.45
C THR A 35 -13.30 2.70 -4.59
N ASN A 36 -12.42 3.50 -5.19
CA ASN A 36 -11.38 4.27 -4.51
C ASN A 36 -10.43 3.40 -3.70
N PHE A 37 -10.19 2.17 -4.15
CA PHE A 37 -9.16 1.31 -3.59
C PHE A 37 -7.86 1.48 -4.36
N VAL A 38 -6.74 1.37 -3.64
CA VAL A 38 -5.42 1.38 -4.24
C VAL A 38 -4.95 -0.06 -4.36
N LYS A 39 -4.61 -0.47 -5.57
CA LYS A 39 -4.09 -1.82 -5.82
C LYS A 39 -2.58 -1.80 -5.74
N VAL A 40 -2.03 -2.67 -4.91
CA VAL A 40 -0.59 -2.78 -4.74
C VAL A 40 -0.17 -4.24 -4.80
N ARG A 41 1.09 -4.47 -5.08
CA ARG A 41 1.70 -5.79 -5.03
C ARG A 41 2.72 -5.81 -3.91
N LEU A 42 2.55 -6.78 -3.02
CA LEU A 42 3.50 -7.02 -1.94
C LEU A 42 4.19 -8.35 -2.19
N GLY A 43 5.48 -8.42 -1.91
CA GLY A 43 6.22 -9.66 -2.14
C GLY A 43 7.43 -9.75 -1.24
N GLY A 44 8.26 -10.76 -1.50
CA GLY A 44 9.46 -11.04 -0.73
C GLY A 44 9.15 -11.75 0.59
N ALA A 45 10.00 -11.56 1.58
CA ALA A 45 9.88 -12.25 2.87
C ALA A 45 8.56 -11.91 3.59
N CYS A 46 7.98 -10.75 3.31
CA CYS A 46 6.73 -10.32 3.95
C CYS A 46 5.54 -11.21 3.59
N THR A 47 5.57 -11.84 2.43
CA THR A 47 4.45 -12.68 1.99
C THR A 47 4.52 -14.09 2.53
N SER A 48 5.66 -14.51 3.05
CA SER A 48 5.80 -15.85 3.62
C SER A 48 5.26 -15.95 5.03
N CYS A 49 4.95 -14.82 5.66
CA CYS A 49 4.40 -14.77 7.01
C CYS A 49 3.05 -14.04 6.96
N ALA A 50 1.97 -14.77 7.18
CA ALA A 50 0.62 -14.22 7.08
C ALA A 50 0.38 -13.06 8.05
N MET A 51 0.94 -13.15 9.25
CA MET A 51 0.78 -12.08 10.24
C MET A 51 1.48 -10.80 9.81
N SER A 52 2.69 -10.92 9.25
CA SER A 52 3.44 -9.78 8.76
C SER A 52 2.73 -9.09 7.60
N ALA A 53 2.15 -9.88 6.69
CA ALA A 53 1.41 -9.34 5.56
C ALA A 53 0.19 -8.55 6.03
N GLN A 54 -0.55 -9.05 7.01
CA GLN A 54 -1.69 -8.34 7.57
C GLN A 54 -1.27 -7.05 8.27
N THR A 55 -0.22 -7.10 9.06
CA THR A 55 0.28 -5.92 9.76
C THR A 55 0.71 -4.83 8.79
N LEU A 56 1.40 -5.23 7.73
CA LEU A 56 1.83 -4.28 6.69
C LEU A 56 0.64 -3.67 5.97
N LYS A 57 -0.36 -4.49 5.63
CA LYS A 57 -1.55 -3.99 4.97
C LYS A 57 -2.28 -2.97 5.84
N MET A 58 -2.41 -3.24 7.13
CA MET A 58 -3.03 -2.30 8.06
C MET A 58 -2.26 -1.00 8.15
N GLY A 59 -0.94 -1.06 8.18
CA GLY A 59 -0.11 0.13 8.20
C GLY A 59 -0.24 0.96 6.93
N ILE A 60 -0.29 0.30 5.78
CA ILE A 60 -0.48 0.95 4.49
C ILE A 60 -1.86 1.60 4.42
N ASP A 61 -2.90 0.88 4.83
CA ASP A 61 -4.26 1.40 4.87
C ASP A 61 -4.32 2.67 5.70
N LYS A 62 -3.75 2.62 6.90
CA LYS A 62 -3.77 3.74 7.82
C LYS A 62 -3.08 4.97 7.25
N LYS A 63 -1.93 4.77 6.61
CA LYS A 63 -1.21 5.86 5.96
C LYS A 63 -2.03 6.49 4.85
N LEU A 64 -2.64 5.67 4.02
CA LEU A 64 -3.44 6.18 2.90
C LEU A 64 -4.70 6.87 3.39
N PHE A 65 -5.34 6.40 4.45
CA PHE A 65 -6.49 7.08 5.03
C PHE A 65 -6.12 8.46 5.57
N GLN A 66 -4.93 8.60 6.13
CA GLN A 66 -4.45 9.89 6.63
C GLN A 66 -4.16 10.87 5.50
N ASP A 67 -3.52 10.40 4.45
CA ASP A 67 -3.12 11.24 3.33
C ASP A 67 -4.26 11.47 2.34
N PHE A 68 -5.16 10.51 2.21
CA PHE A 68 -6.24 10.54 1.23
C PHE A 68 -7.55 10.13 1.90
N PRO A 69 -8.30 11.10 2.43
CA PRO A 69 -9.58 10.78 3.08
C PRO A 69 -10.58 10.06 2.17
N ASP A 70 -10.46 10.25 0.86
CA ASP A 70 -11.35 9.62 -0.11
C ASP A 70 -10.96 8.18 -0.43
N CYS A 71 -9.79 7.74 0.02
CA CYS A 71 -9.32 6.38 -0.23
C CYS A 71 -10.05 5.39 0.68
N ASN A 72 -10.53 4.29 0.12
CA ASN A 72 -11.21 3.25 0.88
C ASN A 72 -10.27 2.15 1.39
N GLY A 73 -9.02 2.21 1.03
CA GLY A 73 -8.02 1.27 1.52
C GLY A 73 -7.14 0.72 0.42
N VAL A 74 -6.45 -0.36 0.72
CA VAL A 74 -5.49 -1.00 -0.17
C VAL A 74 -5.94 -2.43 -0.45
N ILE A 75 -5.84 -2.84 -1.71
CA ILE A 75 -6.06 -4.22 -2.12
C ILE A 75 -4.73 -4.78 -2.60
N GLN A 76 -4.34 -5.91 -2.04
CA GLN A 76 -3.16 -6.62 -2.51
C GLN A 76 -3.54 -7.46 -3.73
N VAL A 77 -2.79 -7.31 -4.81
CA VAL A 77 -2.96 -8.11 -6.01
C VAL A 77 -1.72 -8.97 -6.24
N LEU A 78 -1.89 -10.08 -6.92
CA LEU A 78 -0.80 -11.02 -7.19
C LEU A 78 -0.10 -10.73 -8.52
#